data_2ea69130e9a474952a950583d513c740
#
_entry.id   2ea69130e9a474952a950583d513c740
#
_cell.length_a   1.000
_cell.length_b   1.000
_cell.length_c   1.000
_cell.angle_alpha   90.00
_cell.angle_beta   90.00
_cell.angle_gamma   90.00
#
_symmetry.space_group_name_H-M   'P 1'
#
loop_
_entity.id
_entity.type
_entity.pdbx_description
1 polymer ?
#
loop_
_entity_poly.entity_id
_entity_poly.type
_entity_poly.pdbx_seq_one_letter_code
_entity_poly.pdbx_strand_id
1 'polypeptide(L)'
;PPGRPDAAFRGMWWLYLPLAFDDFQLFLILQEDPDGHRSLYDCTRRWRDGRVEQLDGVRVRVDYRAGTRIPTGAHVQFMNRAGEQIRLDVESRLFAPIAFGSGYGGDSSWAHGSWKGEGFTERVSYDLTDPAVMAGAAFSLIDHVGHAVCTEADGTTREGAGLFEHGVIGPHHPSGFTDWTDVAGQEAQA
;
A
#
# COMPACT_ATOMS: atom_id res chain seq x y z
N PRO A 1 -24.36 -11.48 2.42
CA PRO A 1 -24.97 -11.19 3.69
C PRO A 1 -24.35 -9.92 4.24
N PRO A 2 -25.13 -9.01 4.84
CA PRO A 2 -24.56 -7.84 5.48
C PRO A 2 -23.56 -8.32 6.52
N GLY A 3 -22.36 -7.74 6.51
CA GLY A 3 -21.29 -8.09 7.44
C GLY A 3 -21.83 -8.07 8.88
N ARG A 4 -21.39 -9.01 9.70
CA ARG A 4 -21.79 -9.06 11.10
C ARG A 4 -21.44 -7.72 11.74
N PRO A 5 -22.39 -7.00 12.36
CA PRO A 5 -22.14 -5.72 13.01
C PRO A 5 -21.10 -5.77 14.14
N ASP A 6 -20.79 -6.95 14.59
CA ASP A 6 -20.02 -7.30 15.78
C ASP A 6 -18.59 -7.77 15.47
N ALA A 7 -18.23 -7.94 14.21
CA ALA A 7 -16.82 -8.16 13.85
C ALA A 7 -16.09 -6.82 13.98
N ALA A 8 -15.60 -6.52 15.18
CA ALA A 8 -14.78 -5.33 15.40
C ALA A 8 -13.65 -5.32 14.39
N PHE A 9 -13.53 -4.22 13.63
CA PHE A 9 -12.41 -4.01 12.74
C PHE A 9 -11.13 -4.00 13.58
N ARG A 10 -10.23 -4.98 13.35
CA ARG A 10 -9.04 -5.19 14.16
C ARG A 10 -7.81 -4.44 13.66
N GLY A 11 -7.87 -3.97 12.43
CA GLY A 11 -6.77 -3.34 11.74
C GLY A 11 -6.58 -3.92 10.34
N MET A 12 -5.81 -3.22 9.51
CA MET A 12 -5.53 -3.62 8.15
C MET A 12 -4.15 -3.09 7.74
N TRP A 13 -3.34 -3.95 7.17
CA TRP A 13 -2.16 -3.58 6.39
C TRP A 13 -2.49 -3.82 4.91
N TRP A 14 -2.23 -2.81 4.08
CA TRP A 14 -2.60 -2.80 2.66
C TRP A 14 -1.40 -2.41 1.81
N LEU A 15 -1.21 -3.11 0.70
CA LEU A 15 -0.26 -2.74 -0.35
C LEU A 15 -0.85 -3.03 -1.72
N TYR A 16 -0.81 -2.03 -2.61
CA TYR A 16 -1.25 -2.16 -3.98
C TYR A 16 -0.26 -1.49 -4.92
N LEU A 17 0.30 -2.26 -5.86
CA LEU A 17 1.35 -1.86 -6.79
C LEU A 17 0.99 -2.26 -8.23
N PRO A 18 0.15 -1.50 -8.93
CA PRO A 18 0.02 -1.61 -10.38
C PRO A 18 1.13 -0.80 -11.06
N LEU A 19 2.16 -1.48 -11.52
CA LEU A 19 3.37 -0.89 -12.09
C LEU A 19 3.50 -1.21 -13.58
N ALA A 20 3.96 -0.24 -14.37
CA ALA A 20 4.24 -0.38 -15.78
C ALA A 20 5.75 -0.27 -16.05
N PHE A 21 6.26 -1.25 -16.77
CA PHE A 21 7.62 -1.31 -17.33
C PHE A 21 7.54 -1.32 -18.85
N ASP A 22 8.66 -1.15 -19.54
CA ASP A 22 8.67 -1.08 -21.01
C ASP A 22 8.14 -2.36 -21.68
N ASP A 23 8.41 -3.53 -21.12
CA ASP A 23 8.10 -4.83 -21.72
C ASP A 23 7.03 -5.62 -20.97
N PHE A 24 6.65 -5.22 -19.74
CA PHE A 24 5.59 -5.86 -18.95
C PHE A 24 4.85 -4.88 -18.01
N GLN A 25 3.75 -5.33 -17.48
CA GLN A 25 3.05 -4.75 -16.33
C GLN A 25 3.14 -5.72 -15.17
N LEU A 26 3.35 -5.21 -13.96
CA LEU A 26 3.31 -5.97 -12.72
C LEU A 26 2.15 -5.47 -11.87
N PHE A 27 1.37 -6.41 -11.38
CA PHE A 27 0.26 -6.16 -10.47
C PHE A 27 0.54 -6.92 -9.17
N LEU A 28 0.60 -6.22 -8.07
CA LEU A 28 0.69 -6.80 -6.74
C LEU A 28 -0.38 -6.17 -5.85
N ILE A 29 -1.18 -7.00 -5.20
CA ILE A 29 -2.14 -6.58 -4.17
C ILE A 29 -2.01 -7.49 -2.96
N LEU A 30 -1.91 -6.89 -1.79
CA LEU A 30 -1.82 -7.57 -0.50
C LEU A 30 -2.71 -6.89 0.52
N GLN A 31 -3.42 -7.70 1.30
CA GLN A 31 -4.04 -7.26 2.54
C GLN A 31 -3.68 -8.26 3.64
N GLU A 32 -3.20 -7.74 4.75
CA GLU A 32 -2.85 -8.53 5.94
C GLU A 32 -3.65 -8.05 7.16
N ASP A 33 -3.93 -8.96 8.07
CA ASP A 33 -4.48 -8.67 9.38
C ASP A 33 -3.37 -8.20 10.34
N PRO A 34 -3.68 -7.81 11.60
CA PRO A 34 -2.66 -7.38 12.57
C PRO A 34 -1.53 -8.38 12.81
N ASP A 35 -1.77 -9.67 12.62
CA ASP A 35 -0.80 -10.74 12.86
C ASP A 35 -0.01 -11.11 11.59
N GLY A 36 -0.28 -10.42 10.46
CA GLY A 36 0.38 -10.67 9.17
C GLY A 36 -0.23 -11.82 8.37
N HIS A 37 -1.43 -12.30 8.74
CA HIS A 37 -2.12 -13.28 7.92
C HIS A 37 -2.76 -12.60 6.71
N ARG A 38 -2.48 -13.12 5.53
CA ARG A 38 -2.98 -12.58 4.27
C ARG A 38 -4.44 -12.93 4.06
N SER A 39 -5.30 -11.93 3.97
CA SER A 39 -6.71 -12.04 3.61
C SER A 39 -6.97 -11.80 2.12
N LEU A 40 -6.04 -11.10 1.44
CA LEU A 40 -6.03 -10.88 0.01
C LEU A 40 -4.60 -10.99 -0.51
N TYR A 41 -4.42 -11.71 -1.62
CA TYR A 41 -3.14 -11.83 -2.28
C TYR A 41 -3.32 -12.09 -3.77
N ASP A 42 -2.70 -11.27 -4.60
CA ASP A 42 -2.42 -11.57 -5.99
C ASP A 42 -1.10 -10.89 -6.41
N CYS A 43 -0.28 -11.59 -7.17
CA CYS A 43 0.92 -11.04 -7.78
C CYS A 43 1.08 -11.61 -9.18
N THR A 44 0.85 -10.77 -10.20
CA THR A 44 0.79 -11.17 -11.58
C THR A 44 1.66 -10.26 -12.44
N ARG A 45 2.41 -10.84 -13.37
CA ARG A 45 3.15 -10.12 -14.41
C ARG A 45 2.55 -10.44 -15.77
N ARG A 46 2.21 -9.39 -16.54
CA ARG A 46 1.72 -9.49 -17.91
C ARG A 46 2.69 -8.85 -18.88
N TRP A 47 3.24 -9.63 -19.77
CA TRP A 47 4.16 -9.18 -20.83
C TRP A 47 3.43 -8.54 -22.01
N ARG A 48 4.13 -7.71 -22.78
CA ARG A 48 3.56 -7.09 -24.00
C ARG A 48 3.10 -8.10 -25.05
N ASP A 49 3.72 -9.27 -25.13
CA ASP A 49 3.34 -10.38 -26.02
C ASP A 49 2.05 -11.09 -25.59
N GLY A 50 1.44 -10.67 -24.48
CA GLY A 50 0.22 -11.22 -23.90
C GLY A 50 0.45 -12.38 -22.93
N ARG A 51 1.67 -12.86 -22.73
CA ARG A 51 1.99 -13.82 -21.68
C ARG A 51 1.60 -13.28 -20.30
N VAL A 52 1.01 -14.16 -19.50
CA VAL A 52 0.69 -13.87 -18.10
C VAL A 52 1.43 -14.86 -17.21
N GLU A 53 2.03 -14.36 -16.17
CA GLU A 53 2.81 -15.13 -15.21
C GLU A 53 2.33 -14.79 -13.80
N GLN A 54 1.95 -15.84 -13.06
CA GLN A 54 1.72 -15.74 -11.62
C GLN A 54 3.08 -15.73 -10.92
N LEU A 55 3.24 -14.83 -9.95
CA LEU A 55 4.44 -14.72 -9.14
C LEU A 55 4.10 -15.12 -7.70
N ASP A 56 4.95 -15.94 -7.09
CA ASP A 56 4.68 -16.59 -5.82
C ASP A 56 5.73 -16.23 -4.76
N GLY A 57 5.50 -16.65 -3.51
CA GLY A 57 6.46 -16.50 -2.42
C GLY A 57 6.76 -15.04 -2.04
N VAL A 58 5.79 -14.15 -2.26
CA VAL A 58 5.96 -12.71 -2.03
C VAL A 58 6.31 -12.43 -0.58
N ARG A 59 7.42 -11.71 -0.39
CA ARG A 59 7.85 -11.11 0.87
C ARG A 59 7.98 -9.61 0.68
N VAL A 60 7.47 -8.84 1.61
CA VAL A 60 7.47 -7.38 1.53
C VAL A 60 8.08 -6.80 2.80
N ARG A 61 8.88 -5.75 2.62
CA ARG A 61 9.29 -4.80 3.66
C ARG A 61 8.95 -3.41 3.16
N VAL A 62 8.30 -2.62 3.98
CA VAL A 62 8.00 -1.22 3.70
C VAL A 62 8.85 -0.35 4.61
N ASP A 63 9.46 0.67 4.05
CA ASP A 63 10.18 1.70 4.79
C ASP A 63 9.24 2.88 5.04
N TYR A 64 9.27 3.41 6.25
CA TYR A 64 8.39 4.48 6.68
C TYR A 64 9.18 5.74 7.04
N ARG A 65 8.57 6.89 6.82
CA ARG A 65 9.07 8.16 7.36
C ARG A 65 9.01 8.11 8.89
N ALA A 66 10.14 8.45 9.55
CA ALA A 66 10.23 8.48 11.00
C ALA A 66 9.12 9.30 11.64
N GLY A 67 8.54 8.79 12.73
CA GLY A 67 7.42 9.40 13.44
C GLY A 67 6.08 9.34 12.71
N THR A 68 5.96 8.55 11.65
CA THR A 68 4.71 8.40 10.86
C THR A 68 4.50 6.96 10.42
N ARG A 69 3.37 6.70 9.72
CA ARG A 69 3.12 5.48 8.93
C ARG A 69 3.16 5.77 7.43
N ILE A 70 3.70 6.91 7.02
CA ILE A 70 3.81 7.30 5.62
C ILE A 70 4.95 6.51 4.98
N PRO A 71 4.70 5.66 3.96
CA PRO A 71 5.75 4.88 3.33
C PRO A 71 6.68 5.78 2.50
N THR A 72 7.96 5.45 2.52
CA THR A 72 8.98 6.08 1.66
C THR A 72 9.44 5.14 0.55
N GLY A 73 9.27 3.83 0.75
CA GLY A 73 9.60 2.81 -0.23
C GLY A 73 9.10 1.44 0.17
N ALA A 74 9.14 0.51 -0.77
CA ALA A 74 8.83 -0.89 -0.55
C ALA A 74 9.87 -1.78 -1.24
N HIS A 75 10.27 -2.85 -0.57
CA HIS A 75 11.17 -3.88 -1.07
C HIS A 75 10.40 -5.19 -1.14
N VAL A 76 10.22 -5.69 -2.34
CA VAL A 76 9.46 -6.89 -2.60
C VAL A 76 10.37 -7.96 -3.19
N GLN A 77 10.26 -9.18 -2.68
CA GLN A 77 10.88 -10.36 -3.26
C GLN A 77 9.78 -11.34 -3.64
N PHE A 78 9.88 -11.93 -4.78
CA PHE A 78 8.98 -12.97 -5.27
C PHE A 78 9.71 -13.95 -6.17
N MET A 79 9.07 -15.07 -6.48
CA MET A 79 9.61 -16.09 -7.37
C MET A 79 8.76 -16.18 -8.63
N ASN A 80 9.42 -16.34 -9.76
CA ASN A 80 8.77 -16.66 -11.03
C ASN A 80 8.39 -18.15 -11.09
N ARG A 81 7.73 -18.55 -12.17
CA ARG A 81 7.30 -19.94 -12.38
C ARG A 81 8.46 -20.95 -12.43
N ALA A 82 9.67 -20.51 -12.76
CA ALA A 82 10.87 -21.35 -12.75
C ALA A 82 11.47 -21.51 -11.34
N GLY A 83 10.93 -20.82 -10.33
CA GLY A 83 11.48 -20.80 -8.97
C GLY A 83 12.66 -19.83 -8.82
N GLU A 84 12.87 -18.95 -9.78
CA GLU A 84 13.92 -17.95 -9.74
C GLU A 84 13.45 -16.70 -8.96
N GLN A 85 14.33 -16.18 -8.10
CA GLN A 85 14.02 -15.02 -7.30
C GLN A 85 14.11 -13.72 -8.11
N ILE A 86 13.10 -12.90 -7.99
CA ILE A 86 13.02 -11.55 -8.55
C ILE A 86 12.89 -10.56 -7.39
N ARG A 87 13.53 -9.40 -7.54
CA ARG A 87 13.42 -8.29 -6.57
C ARG A 87 12.80 -7.08 -7.24
N LEU A 88 11.91 -6.42 -6.50
CA LEU A 88 11.29 -5.17 -6.87
C LEU A 88 11.53 -4.16 -5.75
N ASP A 89 12.20 -3.07 -6.08
CA ASP A 89 12.39 -1.93 -5.20
C ASP A 89 11.53 -0.77 -5.70
N VAL A 90 10.67 -0.22 -4.85
CA VAL A 90 9.78 0.90 -5.18
C VAL A 90 10.11 2.07 -4.27
N GLU A 91 10.31 3.24 -4.87
CA GLU A 91 10.54 4.50 -4.16
C GLU A 91 9.36 5.44 -4.35
N SER A 92 8.90 6.08 -3.28
CA SER A 92 7.87 7.12 -3.35
C SER A 92 8.47 8.42 -3.90
N ARG A 93 7.91 8.94 -4.99
CA ARG A 93 8.31 10.22 -5.59
C ARG A 93 7.36 11.36 -5.22
N LEU A 94 6.09 11.06 -5.08
CA LEU A 94 5.04 12.01 -4.76
C LEU A 94 3.92 11.26 -4.03
N PHE A 95 3.26 11.89 -3.08
CA PHE A 95 2.17 11.25 -2.35
C PHE A 95 0.92 12.12 -2.25
N ALA A 96 -0.25 11.46 -2.16
CA ALA A 96 -1.54 12.04 -1.90
C ALA A 96 -2.27 11.22 -0.83
N PRO A 97 -2.52 11.73 0.38
CA PRO A 97 -3.34 11.04 1.36
C PRO A 97 -4.80 11.03 0.89
N ILE A 98 -5.40 9.84 0.77
CA ILE A 98 -6.74 9.68 0.20
C ILE A 98 -7.83 9.40 1.22
N ALA A 99 -7.48 9.06 2.44
CA ALA A 99 -8.44 8.64 3.46
C ALA A 99 -8.98 9.78 4.35
N PHE A 100 -8.72 11.03 4.02
CA PHE A 100 -9.30 12.15 4.77
C PHE A 100 -10.81 12.26 4.52
N GLY A 101 -11.63 11.84 5.51
CA GLY A 101 -13.07 12.01 5.43
C GLY A 101 -13.77 11.21 4.32
N SER A 102 -13.09 10.23 3.71
CA SER A 102 -13.63 9.44 2.60
C SER A 102 -14.33 8.15 3.04
N GLY A 103 -14.81 8.08 4.28
CA GLY A 103 -15.56 6.93 4.79
C GLY A 103 -14.71 5.78 5.29
N TYR A 104 -13.41 5.95 5.42
CA TYR A 104 -12.50 4.97 6.01
C TYR A 104 -12.33 5.11 7.54
N GLY A 105 -13.37 5.64 8.20
CA GLY A 105 -13.43 5.74 9.67
C GLY A 105 -13.28 7.17 10.23
N GLY A 106 -13.03 8.17 9.40
CA GLY A 106 -12.92 9.58 9.83
C GLY A 106 -14.24 10.34 9.85
N ASP A 107 -15.31 9.80 9.26
CA ASP A 107 -16.61 10.43 9.19
C ASP A 107 -17.67 9.56 9.89
N SER A 108 -18.30 10.10 10.94
CA SER A 108 -19.35 9.40 11.68
C SER A 108 -20.68 9.28 10.91
N SER A 109 -20.87 10.08 9.86
CA SER A 109 -22.11 10.14 9.06
C SER A 109 -22.05 9.28 7.80
N TRP A 110 -20.87 8.78 7.44
CA TRP A 110 -20.68 8.08 6.18
C TRP A 110 -19.57 7.00 6.28
N ALA A 111 -19.83 5.86 5.68
CA ALA A 111 -18.84 4.80 5.52
C ALA A 111 -18.59 4.57 4.03
N HIS A 112 -17.37 4.18 3.66
CA HIS A 112 -16.99 3.84 2.30
C HIS A 112 -17.95 2.80 1.70
N GLY A 113 -18.46 3.08 0.49
CA GLY A 113 -19.46 2.27 -0.18
C GLY A 113 -20.91 2.57 0.21
N SER A 114 -21.19 3.49 1.15
CA SER A 114 -22.53 3.94 1.48
C SER A 114 -23.11 4.80 0.35
N TRP A 115 -24.39 4.51 -0.03
CA TRP A 115 -25.10 5.30 -1.01
C TRP A 115 -25.48 6.67 -0.46
N LYS A 116 -25.07 7.76 -1.12
CA LYS A 116 -25.41 9.15 -0.75
C LYS A 116 -26.40 9.84 -1.71
N GLY A 117 -26.92 9.12 -2.69
CA GLY A 117 -27.87 9.65 -3.69
C GLY A 117 -27.31 9.66 -5.11
N GLU A 118 -28.22 9.72 -6.10
CA GLU A 118 -27.85 9.81 -7.51
C GLU A 118 -27.14 11.13 -7.79
N GLY A 119 -26.00 11.08 -8.49
CA GLY A 119 -25.20 12.26 -8.86
C GLY A 119 -24.53 12.97 -7.69
N PHE A 120 -24.51 12.37 -6.49
CA PHE A 120 -23.80 12.97 -5.36
C PHE A 120 -22.30 13.17 -5.71
N THR A 121 -21.84 14.40 -5.51
CA THR A 121 -20.44 14.79 -5.71
C THR A 121 -20.00 15.59 -4.50
N GLU A 122 -18.89 15.23 -3.93
CA GLU A 122 -18.24 15.98 -2.84
C GLU A 122 -16.83 16.38 -3.29
N ARG A 123 -16.43 17.59 -2.96
CA ARG A 123 -15.09 18.10 -3.21
C ARG A 123 -14.51 18.65 -1.93
N VAL A 124 -13.38 18.11 -1.52
CA VAL A 124 -12.63 18.59 -0.35
C VAL A 124 -11.24 19.00 -0.81
N SER A 125 -10.69 20.06 -0.23
CA SER A 125 -9.32 20.51 -0.46
C SER A 125 -8.59 20.55 0.86
N TYR A 126 -7.40 20.02 0.89
CA TYR A 126 -6.53 20.01 2.05
C TYR A 126 -5.22 20.74 1.74
N ASP A 127 -4.78 21.56 2.68
CA ASP A 127 -3.44 22.15 2.62
C ASP A 127 -2.44 21.18 3.25
N LEU A 128 -1.68 20.48 2.42
CA LEU A 128 -0.67 19.53 2.87
C LEU A 128 0.57 20.18 3.50
N THR A 129 0.65 21.52 3.52
CA THR A 129 1.67 22.25 4.28
C THR A 129 1.25 22.51 5.72
N ASP A 130 -0.05 22.33 6.05
CA ASP A 130 -0.55 22.42 7.41
C ASP A 130 -0.14 21.19 8.24
N PRO A 131 0.62 21.38 9.34
CA PRO A 131 1.05 20.28 10.20
C PRO A 131 -0.11 19.47 10.80
N ALA A 132 -1.27 20.11 11.06
CA ALA A 132 -2.45 19.42 11.60
C ALA A 132 -3.08 18.49 10.56
N VAL A 133 -3.12 18.88 9.29
CA VAL A 133 -3.55 18.05 8.17
C VAL A 133 -2.57 16.89 8.00
N MET A 134 -1.27 17.16 8.02
CA MET A 134 -0.24 16.13 7.89
C MET A 134 -0.22 15.12 9.04
N ALA A 135 -0.56 15.53 10.26
CA ALA A 135 -0.71 14.64 11.39
C ALA A 135 -1.83 13.60 11.15
N GLY A 136 -2.94 14.03 10.54
CA GLY A 136 -4.01 13.10 10.10
C GLY A 136 -3.56 12.15 8.99
N ALA A 137 -2.72 12.61 8.07
CA ALA A 137 -2.18 11.78 6.99
C ALA A 137 -1.31 10.63 7.50
N ALA A 138 -0.68 10.77 8.66
CA ALA A 138 0.21 9.77 9.23
C ALA A 138 -0.45 8.38 9.43
N PHE A 139 -1.78 8.33 9.52
CA PHE A 139 -2.58 7.12 9.75
C PHE A 139 -3.56 6.83 8.59
N SER A 140 -3.34 7.43 7.46
CA SER A 140 -4.21 7.37 6.28
C SER A 140 -3.75 6.28 5.30
N LEU A 141 -4.65 5.87 4.43
CA LEU A 141 -4.29 5.20 3.19
C LEU A 141 -3.71 6.26 2.24
N ILE A 142 -2.58 5.97 1.63
CA ILE A 142 -1.81 6.96 0.87
C ILE A 142 -1.49 6.43 -0.51
N ASP A 143 -1.84 7.21 -1.53
CA ASP A 143 -1.39 7.03 -2.89
C ASP A 143 -0.06 7.72 -3.13
N HIS A 144 0.86 7.02 -3.74
CA HIS A 144 2.13 7.56 -4.18
C HIS A 144 2.32 7.35 -5.67
N VAL A 145 3.00 8.27 -6.33
CA VAL A 145 3.67 7.97 -7.58
C VAL A 145 4.95 7.20 -7.24
N GLY A 146 4.96 5.92 -7.56
CA GLY A 146 6.09 5.03 -7.32
C GLY A 146 7.03 4.98 -8.53
N HIS A 147 8.34 5.15 -8.28
CA HIS A 147 9.38 4.74 -9.21
C HIS A 147 9.85 3.35 -8.80
N ALA A 148 9.92 2.43 -9.75
CA ALA A 148 10.18 1.02 -9.49
C ALA A 148 11.38 0.52 -10.26
N VAL A 149 12.21 -0.32 -9.61
CA VAL A 149 13.29 -1.07 -10.24
C VAL A 149 13.03 -2.56 -10.02
N CYS A 150 12.82 -3.29 -11.10
CA CYS A 150 12.69 -4.74 -11.08
C CYS A 150 14.00 -5.38 -11.47
N THR A 151 14.53 -6.28 -10.62
CA THR A 151 15.80 -7.00 -10.85
C THR A 151 15.49 -8.50 -10.98
N GLU A 152 15.75 -9.05 -12.15
CA GLU A 152 15.60 -10.49 -12.45
C GLU A 152 16.73 -11.30 -11.79
N ALA A 153 16.57 -12.62 -11.76
CA ALA A 153 17.54 -13.52 -11.17
C ALA A 153 18.93 -13.49 -11.83
N ASP A 154 19.00 -13.17 -13.12
CA ASP A 154 20.25 -13.00 -13.87
C ASP A 154 20.93 -11.65 -13.67
N GLY A 155 20.33 -10.78 -12.83
CA GLY A 155 20.81 -9.42 -12.57
C GLY A 155 20.32 -8.36 -13.57
N THR A 156 19.55 -8.73 -14.58
CA THR A 156 18.93 -7.76 -15.51
C THR A 156 17.98 -6.85 -14.73
N THR A 157 18.10 -5.56 -14.91
CA THR A 157 17.25 -4.54 -14.29
C THR A 157 16.32 -3.88 -15.30
N ARG A 158 15.13 -3.49 -14.83
CA ARG A 158 14.15 -2.71 -15.57
C ARG A 158 13.60 -1.63 -14.68
N GLU A 159 13.51 -0.43 -15.20
CA GLU A 159 12.86 0.68 -14.53
C GLU A 159 11.39 0.78 -14.96
N GLY A 160 10.54 1.19 -14.04
CA GLY A 160 9.12 1.35 -14.27
C GLY A 160 8.52 2.36 -13.29
N ALA A 161 7.24 2.63 -13.47
CA ALA A 161 6.50 3.53 -12.59
C ALA A 161 5.03 3.11 -12.49
N GLY A 162 4.35 3.61 -11.47
CA GLY A 162 2.93 3.39 -11.29
C GLY A 162 2.44 3.86 -9.94
N LEU A 163 1.29 3.35 -9.54
CA LEU A 163 0.76 3.62 -8.21
C LEU A 163 1.52 2.76 -7.18
N PHE A 164 1.88 3.40 -6.09
CA PHE A 164 2.28 2.77 -4.85
C PHE A 164 1.28 3.21 -3.77
N GLU A 165 0.25 2.41 -3.57
CA GLU A 165 -0.76 2.64 -2.55
C GLU A 165 -0.46 1.77 -1.34
N HIS A 166 -0.36 2.42 -0.18
CA HIS A 166 -0.09 1.73 1.07
C HIS A 166 -0.80 2.40 2.24
N GLY A 167 -1.23 1.58 3.19
CA GLY A 167 -1.77 2.06 4.46
C GLY A 167 -1.71 1.00 5.55
N VAL A 168 -1.51 1.47 6.78
CA VAL A 168 -1.62 0.65 7.98
C VAL A 168 -2.60 1.31 8.92
N ILE A 169 -3.76 0.69 9.09
CA ILE A 169 -4.83 1.15 9.98
C ILE A 169 -4.89 0.18 11.16
N GLY A 170 -4.60 0.67 12.35
CA GLY A 170 -4.50 -0.16 13.55
C GLY A 170 -3.14 -0.86 13.70
N PRO A 171 -3.06 -1.90 14.55
CA PRO A 171 -1.83 -2.66 14.75
C PRO A 171 -1.47 -3.50 13.52
N HIS A 172 -0.16 -3.71 13.32
CA HIS A 172 0.41 -4.68 12.39
C HIS A 172 1.77 -5.11 12.93
N HIS A 173 1.81 -6.26 13.58
CA HIS A 173 2.99 -6.75 14.30
C HIS A 173 4.22 -6.97 13.41
N PRO A 174 4.08 -7.48 12.17
CA PRO A 174 5.22 -7.63 11.27
C PRO A 174 5.91 -6.31 10.90
N SER A 175 5.18 -5.18 10.92
CA SER A 175 5.75 -3.83 10.72
C SER A 175 6.21 -3.17 12.03
N GLY A 176 6.07 -3.83 13.18
CA GLY A 176 6.41 -3.30 14.48
C GLY A 176 5.38 -2.34 15.07
N PHE A 177 4.20 -2.22 14.48
CA PHE A 177 3.09 -1.42 15.01
C PHE A 177 2.22 -2.30 15.91
N THR A 178 2.26 -2.06 17.22
CA THR A 178 1.56 -2.87 18.23
C THR A 178 0.25 -2.24 18.70
N ASP A 179 0.04 -0.95 18.40
CA ASP A 179 -1.13 -0.18 18.79
C ASP A 179 -1.64 0.67 17.60
N TRP A 180 -2.82 1.26 17.76
CA TRP A 180 -3.48 2.15 16.79
C TRP A 180 -2.69 3.43 16.51
N THR A 181 -1.90 3.87 17.46
CA THR A 181 -1.15 5.14 17.44
C THR A 181 0.36 4.96 17.25
N ASP A 182 0.85 3.72 17.19
CA ASP A 182 2.27 3.47 16.94
C ASP A 182 2.69 4.02 15.57
N VAL A 183 3.90 4.57 15.53
CA VAL A 183 4.54 5.11 14.32
C VAL A 183 5.94 4.51 14.16
N ALA A 184 6.50 4.62 12.97
CA ALA A 184 7.87 4.17 12.73
C ALA A 184 8.85 4.89 13.65
N GLY A 185 9.79 4.14 14.22
CA GLY A 185 10.83 4.69 15.10
C GLY A 185 11.65 5.80 14.40
N GLN A 186 12.19 6.71 15.20
CA GLN A 186 13.21 7.61 14.69
C GLN A 186 14.47 6.76 14.48
N GLU A 187 15.05 6.78 13.29
CA GLU A 187 16.39 6.25 13.11
C GLU A 187 17.30 6.98 14.10
N ALA A 188 18.07 6.21 14.89
CA ALA A 188 19.09 6.81 15.73
C ALA A 188 20.01 7.63 14.81
N GLN A 189 20.01 8.95 14.98
CA GLN A 189 20.94 9.83 14.27
C GLN A 189 22.35 9.32 14.59
N ALA A 190 23.00 8.73 13.58
CA ALA A 190 24.40 8.29 13.66
C ALA A 190 25.33 9.47 13.42
#